data_2b09f9b2578cc48a621f234b4eb1987d
#
_entry.id   2b09f9b2578cc48a621f234b4eb1987d
#
_cell.length_a   1.000
_cell.length_b   1.000
_cell.length_c   1.000
_cell.angle_alpha   90.00
_cell.angle_beta   90.00
_cell.angle_gamma   90.00
#
_symmetry.space_group_name_H-M   'P 1'
#
loop_
_entity.id
_entity.type
_entity.pdbx_description
1 polymer ?
#
loop_
_entity_poly.entity_id
_entity_poly.type
_entity_poly.pdbx_seq_one_letter_code
_entity_poly.pdbx_strand_id
1 'polypeptide(L)'
;MKYSTKLLLANCIPILAFAIISLIIGFMQFRASLYDEKQGNLKSTALAALALYSSRGYGDYGRKPDGNVWRGMNFNVSHETSIVDDLKKQTNVDITFFFDDKSEMTSITDKEGLRAVETNAKNYIRNHTLARGAQLWCRSIEINGINCQAYVIPIRQESDNSVIGALMTSQSKDGFNKIIENYILTMTVTALLILGAAFLFIRWYVDRFSKEFYDATNKSKHDLLTGLFNKRSFEEEVQTAIKNKKPNDVSVLLILDFDNFKHVNDHYGHQIGDEVLKAFALILERAFRTKDIIGRIGGDEFMVFMPDMSVDYLSRSDEISKEILHELDILKVGTAEHFSCSIGIGTDAGNYDFQKLYKLADKALYESKERGKACYVRFSSDEVHD
;
A
#
# COMPACT_ATOMS: atom_id res chain seq x y z
N MET A 1 -9.88 -4.85 -13.97
CA MET A 1 -8.73 -4.87 -13.04
C MET A 1 -8.55 -6.32 -12.61
N LYS A 2 -7.41 -6.96 -12.91
CA LYS A 2 -7.16 -8.39 -12.61
C LYS A 2 -7.29 -8.66 -11.10
N TYR A 3 -7.78 -9.81 -10.70
CA TYR A 3 -8.02 -10.22 -9.29
C TYR A 3 -6.78 -10.00 -8.40
N SER A 4 -5.58 -10.27 -8.94
CA SER A 4 -4.29 -10.04 -8.29
C SER A 4 -4.07 -8.57 -7.88
N THR A 5 -4.50 -7.60 -8.71
CA THR A 5 -4.34 -6.16 -8.42
C THR A 5 -5.27 -5.69 -7.30
N LYS A 6 -6.49 -6.26 -7.21
CA LYS A 6 -7.42 -5.96 -6.11
C LYS A 6 -6.91 -6.48 -4.77
N LEU A 7 -6.38 -7.70 -4.74
CA LEU A 7 -5.81 -8.31 -3.54
C LEU A 7 -4.56 -7.56 -3.05
N LEU A 8 -3.73 -7.11 -3.97
CA LEU A 8 -2.51 -6.34 -3.69
C LEU A 8 -2.86 -4.97 -3.08
N LEU A 9 -3.83 -4.26 -3.65
CA LEU A 9 -4.30 -2.98 -3.12
C LEU A 9 -4.94 -3.14 -1.73
N ALA A 10 -5.76 -4.18 -1.52
CA ALA A 10 -6.42 -4.43 -0.24
C ALA A 10 -5.42 -4.65 0.90
N ASN A 11 -4.26 -5.28 0.64
CA ASN A 11 -3.23 -5.52 1.65
C ASN A 11 -2.26 -4.33 1.83
N CYS A 12 -1.98 -3.56 0.77
CA CYS A 12 -1.05 -2.43 0.86
C CYS A 12 -1.66 -1.18 1.52
N ILE A 13 -2.96 -0.92 1.37
CA ILE A 13 -3.62 0.26 1.94
C ILE A 13 -3.52 0.31 3.47
N PRO A 14 -3.83 -0.76 4.24
CA PRO A 14 -3.69 -0.75 5.69
C PRO A 14 -2.25 -0.55 6.17
N ILE A 15 -1.27 -1.14 5.49
CA ILE A 15 0.15 -1.00 5.82
C ILE A 15 0.62 0.44 5.61
N LEU A 16 0.23 1.07 4.50
CA LEU A 16 0.53 2.47 4.21
C LEU A 16 -0.12 3.41 5.23
N ALA A 17 -1.39 3.18 5.56
CA ALA A 17 -2.10 3.96 6.57
C ALA A 17 -1.43 3.86 7.94
N PHE A 18 -1.06 2.65 8.36
CA PHE A 18 -0.33 2.43 9.62
C PHE A 18 1.03 3.13 9.63
N ALA A 19 1.80 3.05 8.54
CA ALA A 19 3.09 3.72 8.41
C ALA A 19 2.95 5.25 8.52
N ILE A 20 1.97 5.86 7.85
CA ILE A 20 1.70 7.30 7.92
C ILE A 20 1.32 7.72 9.34
N ILE A 21 0.42 6.99 9.99
CA ILE A 21 0.00 7.27 11.38
C ILE A 21 1.20 7.18 12.32
N SER A 22 2.03 6.17 12.20
CA SER A 22 3.24 5.99 13.03
C SER A 22 4.23 7.12 12.83
N LEU A 23 4.44 7.61 11.61
CA LEU A 23 5.28 8.76 11.30
C LEU A 23 4.75 10.04 11.95
N ILE A 24 3.44 10.29 11.88
CA ILE A 24 2.81 11.46 12.50
C ILE A 24 2.98 11.41 14.02
N ILE A 25 2.70 10.27 14.64
CA ILE A 25 2.85 10.09 16.09
C ILE A 25 4.31 10.30 16.51
N GLY A 26 5.25 9.67 15.80
CA GLY A 26 6.69 9.82 16.05
C GLY A 26 7.15 11.28 15.95
N PHE A 27 6.71 12.02 14.94
CA PHE A 27 6.99 13.44 14.78
C PHE A 27 6.40 14.28 15.93
N MET A 28 5.17 14.01 16.33
CA MET A 28 4.52 14.72 17.45
C MET A 28 5.27 14.49 18.76
N GLN A 29 5.68 13.25 19.05
CA GLN A 29 6.46 12.90 20.24
C GLN A 29 7.85 13.55 20.22
N PHE A 30 8.56 13.48 19.09
CA PHE A 30 9.86 14.14 18.93
C PHE A 30 9.77 15.66 19.17
N ARG A 31 8.78 16.30 18.57
CA ARG A 31 8.55 17.75 18.75
C ARG A 31 8.22 18.10 20.19
N ALA A 32 7.40 17.31 20.87
CA ALA A 32 7.07 17.51 22.27
C ALA A 32 8.31 17.39 23.16
N SER A 33 9.12 16.34 22.98
CA SER A 33 10.37 16.11 23.70
C SER A 33 11.37 17.26 23.52
N LEU A 34 11.49 17.77 22.28
CA LEU A 34 12.34 18.93 22.01
C LEU A 34 11.90 20.21 22.75
N TYR A 35 10.58 20.44 22.84
CA TYR A 35 10.06 21.58 23.60
C TYR A 35 10.29 21.41 25.10
N ASP A 36 10.12 20.23 25.65
CA ASP A 36 10.32 19.95 27.06
C ASP A 36 11.80 20.08 27.46
N GLU A 37 12.71 19.58 26.61
CA GLU A 37 14.16 19.76 26.79
C GLU A 37 14.54 21.23 26.78
N LYS A 38 14.04 22.02 25.82
CA LYS A 38 14.31 23.46 25.72
C LYS A 38 13.76 24.22 26.91
N GLN A 39 12.54 23.92 27.34
CA GLN A 39 11.96 24.52 28.53
C GLN A 39 12.80 24.22 29.78
N GLY A 40 13.21 22.95 29.94
CA GLY A 40 14.08 22.52 31.05
C GLY A 40 15.41 23.25 31.06
N ASN A 41 16.06 23.38 29.91
CA ASN A 41 17.33 24.06 29.76
C ASN A 41 17.20 25.55 30.08
N LEU A 42 16.23 26.26 29.52
CA LEU A 42 16.02 27.70 29.81
C LEU A 42 15.63 27.92 31.26
N LYS A 43 14.79 27.04 31.85
CA LYS A 43 14.45 27.11 33.27
C LYS A 43 15.66 26.92 34.20
N SER A 44 16.48 25.92 33.94
CA SER A 44 17.69 25.65 34.76
C SER A 44 18.70 26.79 34.67
N THR A 45 18.88 27.38 33.47
CA THR A 45 19.72 28.53 33.28
C THR A 45 19.17 29.77 33.99
N ALA A 46 17.85 30.00 33.99
CA ALA A 46 17.22 31.09 34.74
C ALA A 46 17.43 30.93 36.25
N LEU A 47 17.25 29.73 36.77
CA LEU A 47 17.49 29.45 38.21
C LEU A 47 18.98 29.62 38.58
N ALA A 48 19.89 29.16 37.72
CA ALA A 48 21.31 29.35 37.93
C ALA A 48 21.71 30.85 37.95
N ALA A 49 21.19 31.62 37.00
CA ALA A 49 21.40 33.06 36.97
C ALA A 49 20.87 33.74 38.23
N LEU A 50 19.64 33.40 38.64
CA LEU A 50 19.06 33.95 39.89
C LEU A 50 19.88 33.58 41.12
N ALA A 51 20.41 32.37 41.21
CA ALA A 51 21.26 31.91 42.29
C ALA A 51 22.60 32.72 42.32
N LEU A 52 23.20 32.99 41.15
CA LEU A 52 24.39 33.81 41.04
C LEU A 52 24.14 35.26 41.49
N TYR A 53 23.03 35.87 41.05
CA TYR A 53 22.63 37.19 41.55
C TYR A 53 22.38 37.18 43.06
N SER A 54 21.80 36.11 43.58
CA SER A 54 21.56 35.96 45.02
C SER A 54 22.83 35.74 45.84
N SER A 55 23.86 35.12 45.28
CA SER A 55 25.13 34.88 45.97
C SER A 55 26.07 36.07 46.02
N ARG A 56 25.94 37.01 45.06
CA ARG A 56 26.80 38.20 44.95
C ARG A 56 26.37 39.34 45.86
N GLY A 57 25.11 39.40 46.31
CA GLY A 57 24.59 40.42 47.19
C GLY A 57 23.52 39.87 48.14
N TYR A 58 23.24 40.61 49.20
CA TYR A 58 22.18 40.31 50.16
C TYR A 58 21.35 41.56 50.47
N GLY A 59 20.14 41.34 50.92
CA GLY A 59 19.14 42.39 51.13
C GLY A 59 18.24 42.63 49.90
N ASP A 60 17.47 43.66 50.00
CA ASP A 60 16.47 44.03 49.00
C ASP A 60 17.06 44.75 47.79
N TYR A 61 16.40 44.59 46.66
CA TYR A 61 16.72 45.33 45.45
C TYR A 61 16.09 46.72 45.48
N GLY A 62 16.78 47.72 45.00
CA GLY A 62 16.27 49.09 44.93
C GLY A 62 17.04 49.94 43.96
N ARG A 63 16.38 50.95 43.37
CA ARG A 63 16.99 51.95 42.51
C ARG A 63 17.59 53.04 43.37
N LYS A 64 18.88 53.31 43.24
CA LYS A 64 19.61 54.40 43.93
C LYS A 64 19.53 55.69 43.15
N PRO A 65 19.93 56.83 43.78
CA PRO A 65 19.94 58.17 43.16
C PRO A 65 20.86 58.28 41.91
N ASP A 66 21.80 57.36 41.74
CA ASP A 66 22.62 57.20 40.52
C ASP A 66 21.90 56.64 39.34
N GLY A 67 20.60 56.23 39.51
CA GLY A 67 19.79 55.60 38.49
C GLY A 67 19.97 54.12 38.38
N ASN A 68 20.98 53.51 39.03
CA ASN A 68 21.27 52.09 38.95
C ASN A 68 20.45 51.27 39.94
N VAL A 69 20.18 49.99 39.59
CA VAL A 69 19.56 49.01 40.46
C VAL A 69 20.65 48.31 41.29
N TRP A 70 20.50 48.35 42.58
CA TRP A 70 21.39 47.72 43.55
C TRP A 70 20.66 46.64 44.34
N ARG A 71 21.37 45.61 44.75
CA ARG A 71 20.93 44.74 45.81
C ARG A 71 21.69 45.02 47.08
N GLY A 72 20.93 45.46 48.09
CA GLY A 72 21.55 46.01 49.32
C GLY A 72 22.50 47.13 49.06
N MET A 73 23.63 47.20 49.83
CA MET A 73 24.57 48.28 49.70
C MET A 73 25.77 48.04 48.75
N ASN A 74 26.02 46.74 48.43
CA ASN A 74 27.32 46.35 47.87
C ASN A 74 27.27 45.75 46.46
N PHE A 75 26.09 45.43 45.92
CA PHE A 75 26.00 44.75 44.64
C PHE A 75 25.23 45.59 43.62
N ASN A 76 25.91 46.12 42.60
CA ASN A 76 25.31 46.86 41.50
C ASN A 76 24.88 45.95 40.38
N VAL A 77 23.57 45.70 40.27
CA VAL A 77 22.97 44.84 39.26
C VAL A 77 23.07 45.41 37.86
N SER A 78 22.93 46.75 37.72
CA SER A 78 22.92 47.41 36.42
C SER A 78 24.32 47.41 35.74
N HIS A 79 25.40 47.14 36.49
CA HIS A 79 26.75 47.06 35.96
C HIS A 79 27.34 45.64 36.01
N GLU A 80 26.59 44.64 36.50
CA GLU A 80 27.08 43.27 36.63
C GLU A 80 26.90 42.51 35.32
N THR A 81 27.86 42.67 34.41
CA THR A 81 27.81 42.00 33.09
C THR A 81 28.35 40.58 33.13
N SER A 82 29.21 40.24 34.12
CA SER A 82 29.89 38.96 34.15
C SER A 82 28.89 37.77 34.24
N ILE A 83 27.86 37.91 35.06
CA ILE A 83 26.85 36.83 35.24
C ILE A 83 26.15 36.51 33.92
N VAL A 84 25.66 37.54 33.23
CA VAL A 84 24.92 37.32 31.97
C VAL A 84 25.80 36.87 30.83
N ASP A 85 27.05 37.36 30.75
CA ASP A 85 27.97 37.00 29.68
C ASP A 85 28.60 35.63 29.86
N ASP A 86 28.99 35.26 31.08
CA ASP A 86 29.57 33.96 31.37
C ASP A 86 28.54 32.84 31.15
N LEU A 87 27.32 33.05 31.64
CA LEU A 87 26.25 32.10 31.40
C LEU A 87 25.88 32.00 29.91
N LYS A 88 25.81 33.13 29.19
CA LYS A 88 25.59 33.11 27.73
C LYS A 88 26.67 32.31 27.01
N LYS A 89 27.94 32.55 27.36
CA LYS A 89 29.09 31.87 26.77
C LYS A 89 29.05 30.35 27.02
N GLN A 90 28.62 29.93 28.21
CA GLN A 90 28.56 28.51 28.58
C GLN A 90 27.33 27.81 28.00
N THR A 91 26.18 28.47 27.98
CA THR A 91 24.87 27.83 27.68
C THR A 91 24.29 28.20 26.31
N ASN A 92 24.85 29.24 25.67
CA ASN A 92 24.28 29.84 24.45
C ASN A 92 22.83 30.33 24.65
N VAL A 93 22.52 30.78 25.88
CA VAL A 93 21.22 31.32 26.31
C VAL A 93 21.39 32.78 26.69
N ASP A 94 20.55 33.63 26.13
CA ASP A 94 20.51 35.02 26.52
C ASP A 94 19.77 35.20 27.85
N ILE A 95 20.28 36.12 28.68
CA ILE A 95 19.76 36.42 30.00
C ILE A 95 19.44 37.91 30.09
N THR A 96 18.26 38.22 30.59
CA THR A 96 17.80 39.61 30.83
C THR A 96 17.22 39.70 32.24
N PHE A 97 17.75 40.63 33.00
CA PHE A 97 17.27 41.02 34.32
C PHE A 97 16.36 42.25 34.16
N PHE A 98 15.07 42.11 34.51
CA PHE A 98 14.11 43.21 34.58
C PHE A 98 13.96 43.66 36.02
N PHE A 99 14.05 44.97 36.24
CA PHE A 99 13.61 45.60 37.49
C PHE A 99 12.39 46.42 37.21
N ASP A 100 11.33 46.22 37.98
CA ASP A 100 9.97 46.60 37.59
C ASP A 100 9.66 46.02 36.21
N ASP A 101 9.36 46.84 35.24
CA ASP A 101 9.05 46.39 33.86
C ASP A 101 10.13 46.75 32.83
N LYS A 102 11.32 47.23 33.27
CA LYS A 102 12.44 47.62 32.40
C LYS A 102 13.65 46.71 32.54
N SER A 103 14.28 46.41 31.40
CA SER A 103 15.54 45.63 31.40
C SER A 103 16.68 46.46 31.94
N GLU A 104 17.28 46.04 33.03
CA GLU A 104 18.44 46.69 33.68
C GLU A 104 19.77 46.09 33.24
N MET A 105 19.78 44.80 32.99
CA MET A 105 20.94 44.07 32.49
C MET A 105 20.53 43.00 31.51
N THR A 106 21.27 42.86 30.40
CA THR A 106 21.01 41.82 29.42
C THR A 106 22.30 41.42 28.69
N SER A 107 22.36 40.14 28.30
CA SER A 107 23.41 39.66 27.40
C SER A 107 23.05 39.88 25.91
N ILE A 108 21.83 40.35 25.63
CA ILE A 108 21.37 40.62 24.26
C ILE A 108 21.98 41.98 23.82
N THR A 109 22.67 41.95 22.68
CA THR A 109 23.21 43.13 22.04
C THR A 109 22.50 43.42 20.73
N ASP A 110 22.47 44.67 20.32
CA ASP A 110 22.04 45.07 18.99
C ASP A 110 23.14 44.83 17.94
N LYS A 111 22.91 45.32 16.71
CA LYS A 111 23.85 45.18 15.59
C LYS A 111 25.14 45.98 15.77
N GLU A 112 25.12 46.96 16.63
CA GLU A 112 26.26 47.87 16.96
C GLU A 112 27.02 47.35 18.18
N GLY A 113 26.59 46.24 18.82
CA GLY A 113 27.21 45.65 20.00
C GLY A 113 26.75 46.28 21.32
N LEU A 114 25.79 47.20 21.29
CA LEU A 114 25.24 47.82 22.48
C LEU A 114 24.21 46.91 23.14
N ARG A 115 24.20 46.86 24.48
CA ARG A 115 23.21 46.06 25.23
C ARG A 115 21.82 46.65 25.12
N ALA A 116 20.83 45.78 24.93
CA ALA A 116 19.40 46.16 24.80
C ALA A 116 18.77 46.44 26.19
N VAL A 117 19.39 47.37 26.96
CA VAL A 117 18.86 47.81 28.25
C VAL A 117 17.71 48.81 28.09
N GLU A 118 17.01 49.10 29.16
CA GLU A 118 15.85 50.03 29.24
C GLU A 118 14.67 49.63 28.34
N THR A 119 14.66 48.43 27.81
CA THR A 119 13.53 47.93 27.05
C THR A 119 12.41 47.43 27.98
N ASN A 120 11.16 47.78 27.63
CA ASN A 120 10.01 47.35 28.42
C ASN A 120 9.70 45.87 28.30
N ALA A 121 9.39 45.24 29.41
CA ALA A 121 8.87 43.88 29.42
C ALA A 121 7.56 43.78 28.62
N LYS A 122 7.41 42.75 27.81
CA LYS A 122 6.18 42.51 27.04
C LYS A 122 4.96 42.32 27.96
N ASN A 123 3.79 42.72 27.53
CA ASN A 123 2.55 42.72 28.33
C ASN A 123 2.24 41.39 29.03
N TYR A 124 2.49 40.25 28.38
CA TYR A 124 2.27 38.97 29.00
C TYR A 124 3.28 38.61 30.12
N ILE A 125 4.52 39.12 30.06
CA ILE A 125 5.49 39.02 31.16
C ILE A 125 5.00 39.86 32.35
N ARG A 126 4.57 41.10 32.08
CA ARG A 126 3.98 41.98 33.11
C ARG A 126 2.80 41.34 33.80
N ASN A 127 1.83 40.79 33.01
CA ASN A 127 0.58 40.25 33.55
C ASN A 127 0.75 38.92 34.29
N HIS A 128 1.71 38.07 33.90
CA HIS A 128 1.89 36.75 34.49
C HIS A 128 3.01 36.73 35.53
N THR A 129 4.17 37.25 35.21
CA THR A 129 5.32 37.14 36.10
C THR A 129 5.38 38.30 37.07
N LEU A 130 5.32 39.56 36.62
CA LEU A 130 5.43 40.71 37.52
C LEU A 130 4.17 40.87 38.40
N ALA A 131 2.97 40.78 37.84
CA ALA A 131 1.74 41.00 38.61
C ALA A 131 1.32 39.79 39.47
N ARG A 132 1.59 38.57 39.03
CA ARG A 132 1.11 37.35 39.72
C ARG A 132 2.23 36.52 40.36
N GLY A 133 3.48 36.87 40.13
CA GLY A 133 4.63 36.12 40.63
C GLY A 133 4.76 34.71 40.08
N ALA A 134 4.18 34.45 38.91
CA ALA A 134 4.19 33.13 38.28
C ALA A 134 5.35 32.97 37.30
N GLN A 135 5.90 31.77 37.20
CA GLN A 135 6.85 31.42 36.15
C GLN A 135 6.13 31.34 34.81
N LEU A 136 6.77 31.72 33.72
CA LEU A 136 6.18 31.77 32.41
C LEU A 136 7.06 31.10 31.36
N TRP A 137 6.55 30.16 30.62
CA TRP A 137 7.14 29.58 29.44
C TRP A 137 6.57 30.21 28.17
N CYS A 138 7.44 30.83 27.37
CA CYS A 138 7.08 31.45 26.09
C CYS A 138 7.62 30.60 24.93
N ARG A 139 6.76 29.85 24.23
CA ARG A 139 7.17 29.09 23.05
C ARG A 139 7.58 29.95 21.87
N SER A 140 7.15 31.22 21.85
CA SER A 140 7.49 32.18 20.81
C SER A 140 7.34 33.60 21.36
N ILE A 141 8.43 34.31 21.31
CA ILE A 141 8.52 35.72 21.70
C ILE A 141 9.48 36.41 20.74
N GLU A 142 9.10 37.56 20.25
CA GLU A 142 10.01 38.41 19.45
C GLU A 142 10.83 39.31 20.33
N ILE A 143 12.17 39.23 20.22
CA ILE A 143 13.15 40.04 20.90
C ILE A 143 14.08 40.64 19.83
N ASN A 144 14.11 41.95 19.70
CA ASN A 144 14.93 42.69 18.70
C ASN A 144 14.73 42.12 17.26
N GLY A 145 13.49 41.80 16.87
CA GLY A 145 13.18 41.27 15.55
C GLY A 145 13.52 39.76 15.36
N ILE A 146 14.07 39.11 16.39
CA ILE A 146 14.43 37.70 16.37
C ILE A 146 13.33 36.90 17.12
N ASN A 147 12.86 35.82 16.50
CA ASN A 147 11.88 34.93 17.13
C ASN A 147 12.61 33.98 18.09
N CYS A 148 12.31 34.09 19.38
CA CYS A 148 12.96 33.35 20.46
C CYS A 148 11.97 32.46 21.22
N GLN A 149 12.52 31.50 21.94
CA GLN A 149 11.84 30.80 23.06
C GLN A 149 12.37 31.44 24.35
N ALA A 150 11.54 31.66 25.37
CA ALA A 150 11.96 32.24 26.61
C ALA A 150 11.33 31.60 27.83
N TYR A 151 12.06 31.58 28.92
CA TYR A 151 11.56 31.22 30.24
C TYR A 151 11.75 32.38 31.18
N VAL A 152 10.72 32.75 31.94
CA VAL A 152 10.73 33.91 32.82
C VAL A 152 10.39 33.47 34.24
N ILE A 153 11.20 33.91 35.18
CA ILE A 153 10.97 33.66 36.62
C ILE A 153 10.88 35.00 37.36
N PRO A 154 10.03 35.09 38.39
CA PRO A 154 9.95 36.31 39.21
C PRO A 154 11.20 36.48 40.10
N ILE A 155 11.64 37.73 40.24
CA ILE A 155 12.61 38.15 41.23
C ILE A 155 11.87 38.73 42.41
N ARG A 156 12.23 38.30 43.64
CA ARG A 156 11.52 38.66 44.86
C ARG A 156 12.45 39.38 45.85
N GLN A 157 11.87 40.28 46.61
CA GLN A 157 12.54 40.90 47.77
C GLN A 157 12.78 39.85 48.83
N GLU A 158 13.88 40.09 49.60
CA GLU A 158 14.25 39.25 50.73
C GLU A 158 13.40 39.56 51.98
N SER A 159 13.02 40.80 52.15
CA SER A 159 12.31 41.31 53.31
C SER A 159 10.83 40.89 53.39
N ASP A 160 10.10 41.01 52.27
CA ASP A 160 8.63 40.83 52.24
C ASP A 160 8.13 39.87 51.14
N ASN A 161 9.07 39.25 50.40
CA ASN A 161 8.78 38.31 49.32
C ASN A 161 7.97 38.94 48.15
N SER A 162 7.88 40.29 48.08
CA SER A 162 7.22 40.98 46.97
C SER A 162 7.95 40.79 45.66
N VAL A 163 7.24 40.75 44.53
CA VAL A 163 7.85 40.65 43.20
C VAL A 163 8.32 42.04 42.76
N ILE A 164 9.62 42.18 42.48
CA ILE A 164 10.23 43.48 42.08
C ILE A 164 10.73 43.46 40.65
N GLY A 165 10.69 42.33 40.00
CA GLY A 165 11.23 42.18 38.67
C GLY A 165 11.11 40.76 38.16
N ALA A 166 11.75 40.51 37.05
CA ALA A 166 11.78 39.20 36.43
C ALA A 166 13.16 38.89 35.81
N LEU A 167 13.56 37.64 35.86
CA LEU A 167 14.69 37.15 35.12
C LEU A 167 14.20 36.33 33.94
N MET A 168 14.55 36.75 32.74
CA MET A 168 14.20 36.06 31.52
C MET A 168 15.45 35.42 30.92
N THR A 169 15.32 34.16 30.56
CA THR A 169 16.26 33.45 29.69
C THR A 169 15.63 33.28 28.32
N SER A 170 16.40 33.49 27.25
CA SER A 170 15.89 33.36 25.89
C SER A 170 16.91 32.76 24.93
N GLN A 171 16.42 32.12 23.90
CA GLN A 171 17.25 31.55 22.82
C GLN A 171 16.53 31.64 21.49
N SER A 172 17.26 31.97 20.40
CA SER A 172 16.72 32.01 19.05
C SER A 172 16.12 30.66 18.64
N LYS A 173 15.02 30.73 17.90
CA LYS A 173 14.39 29.56 17.31
C LYS A 173 15.11 28.99 16.07
N ASP A 174 16.09 29.68 15.52
CA ASP A 174 16.71 29.27 14.26
C ASP A 174 17.36 27.90 14.36
N GLY A 175 18.12 27.66 15.43
CA GLY A 175 18.69 26.33 15.69
C GLY A 175 17.65 25.25 15.93
N PHE A 176 16.58 25.61 16.65
CA PHE A 176 15.47 24.71 16.92
C PHE A 176 14.70 24.31 15.62
N ASN A 177 14.41 25.29 14.77
CA ASN A 177 13.76 25.07 13.49
C ASN A 177 14.61 24.19 12.57
N LYS A 178 15.92 24.44 12.52
CA LYS A 178 16.87 23.65 11.72
C LYS A 178 16.92 22.19 12.15
N ILE A 179 16.81 21.89 13.44
CA ILE A 179 16.73 20.51 13.95
C ILE A 179 15.44 19.85 13.47
N ILE A 180 14.31 20.56 13.54
CA ILE A 180 13.02 20.06 13.06
C ILE A 180 13.04 19.81 11.55
N GLU A 181 13.56 20.73 10.77
CA GLU A 181 13.69 20.61 9.31
C GLU A 181 14.55 19.40 8.92
N ASN A 182 15.72 19.24 9.55
CA ASN A 182 16.58 18.09 9.33
C ASN A 182 15.90 16.78 9.71
N TYR A 183 15.15 16.75 10.80
CA TYR A 183 14.38 15.56 11.20
C TYR A 183 13.30 15.21 10.18
N ILE A 184 12.52 16.20 9.71
CA ILE A 184 11.50 16.01 8.68
C ILE A 184 12.15 15.49 7.39
N LEU A 185 13.26 16.09 6.96
CA LEU A 185 13.98 15.64 5.77
C LEU A 185 14.43 14.17 5.90
N THR A 186 15.06 13.83 7.02
CA THR A 186 15.54 12.46 7.27
C THR A 186 14.38 11.46 7.29
N MET A 187 13.29 11.79 7.97
CA MET A 187 12.08 10.96 8.01
C MET A 187 11.46 10.78 6.62
N THR A 188 11.44 11.83 5.82
CA THR A 188 10.89 11.76 4.44
C THR A 188 11.77 10.88 3.55
N VAL A 189 13.09 11.06 3.59
CA VAL A 189 14.02 10.23 2.79
C VAL A 189 13.93 8.76 3.20
N THR A 190 13.93 8.46 4.50
CA THR A 190 13.83 7.07 4.97
C THR A 190 12.49 6.44 4.59
N ALA A 191 11.38 7.17 4.67
CA ALA A 191 10.08 6.69 4.25
C ALA A 191 10.04 6.37 2.74
N LEU A 192 10.62 7.22 1.89
CA LEU A 192 10.70 6.99 0.45
C LEU A 192 11.58 5.77 0.12
N LEU A 193 12.68 5.56 0.83
CA LEU A 193 13.54 4.38 0.64
C LEU A 193 12.80 3.08 1.00
N ILE A 194 12.07 3.06 2.12
CA ILE A 194 11.29 1.90 2.56
C ILE A 194 10.17 1.61 1.56
N LEU A 195 9.44 2.63 1.09
CA LEU A 195 8.39 2.47 0.08
C LEU A 195 8.94 1.95 -1.24
N GLY A 196 10.10 2.46 -1.68
CA GLY A 196 10.79 1.98 -2.87
C GLY A 196 11.19 0.51 -2.76
N ALA A 197 11.80 0.13 -1.63
CA ALA A 197 12.18 -1.26 -1.36
C ALA A 197 10.96 -2.20 -1.30
N ALA A 198 9.89 -1.78 -0.64
CA ALA A 198 8.64 -2.53 -0.57
C ALA A 198 8.01 -2.72 -1.96
N PHE A 199 8.00 -1.67 -2.79
CA PHE A 199 7.50 -1.75 -4.17
C PHE A 199 8.31 -2.75 -5.01
N LEU A 200 9.64 -2.70 -4.94
CA LEU A 200 10.52 -3.64 -5.65
C LEU A 200 10.32 -5.08 -5.17
N PHE A 201 10.20 -5.28 -3.86
CA PHE A 201 9.94 -6.59 -3.27
C PHE A 201 8.59 -7.16 -3.72
N ILE A 202 7.53 -6.35 -3.69
CA ILE A 202 6.19 -6.77 -4.13
C ILE A 202 6.21 -7.14 -5.61
N ARG A 203 6.85 -6.34 -6.45
CA ARG A 203 6.98 -6.63 -7.88
C ARG A 203 7.72 -7.94 -8.13
N TRP A 204 8.87 -8.15 -7.48
CA TRP A 204 9.63 -9.39 -7.56
C TRP A 204 8.80 -10.60 -7.10
N TYR A 205 8.08 -10.47 -5.98
CA TYR A 205 7.25 -11.54 -5.43
C TYR A 205 6.10 -11.93 -6.37
N VAL A 206 5.40 -10.93 -6.93
CA VAL A 206 4.30 -11.16 -7.90
C VAL A 206 4.81 -11.84 -9.17
N ASP A 207 5.93 -11.39 -9.72
CA ASP A 207 6.52 -11.98 -10.93
C ASP A 207 6.94 -13.44 -10.68
N ARG A 208 7.57 -13.72 -9.54
CA ARG A 208 7.98 -15.07 -9.17
C ARG A 208 6.78 -16.00 -8.91
N PHE A 209 5.82 -15.56 -8.13
CA PHE A 209 4.61 -16.33 -7.84
C PHE A 209 3.78 -16.63 -9.09
N SER A 210 3.62 -15.64 -9.96
CA SER A 210 2.91 -15.82 -11.23
C SER A 210 3.60 -16.85 -12.13
N LYS A 211 4.93 -16.88 -12.15
CA LYS A 211 5.71 -17.85 -12.92
C LYS A 211 5.57 -19.27 -12.35
N GLU A 212 5.73 -19.43 -11.03
CA GLU A 212 5.56 -20.73 -10.36
C GLU A 212 4.13 -21.28 -10.54
N PHE A 213 3.11 -20.43 -10.43
CA PHE A 213 1.73 -20.82 -10.65
C PHE A 213 1.44 -21.20 -12.11
N TYR A 214 1.97 -20.42 -13.06
CA TYR A 214 1.88 -20.73 -14.49
C TYR A 214 2.58 -22.04 -14.84
N ASP A 215 3.77 -22.29 -14.30
CA ASP A 215 4.51 -23.54 -14.51
C ASP A 215 3.81 -24.74 -13.87
N ALA A 216 3.19 -24.57 -12.71
CA ALA A 216 2.42 -25.64 -12.05
C ALA A 216 1.14 -26.00 -12.84
N THR A 217 0.40 -25.00 -13.33
CA THR A 217 -0.80 -25.24 -14.16
C THR A 217 -0.46 -25.81 -15.54
N ASN A 218 0.67 -25.38 -16.12
CA ASN A 218 1.11 -25.92 -17.42
C ASN A 218 1.75 -27.32 -17.33
N LYS A 219 2.17 -27.74 -16.14
CA LYS A 219 2.67 -29.13 -15.92
C LYS A 219 1.52 -30.12 -15.73
N SER A 220 0.30 -29.68 -15.42
CA SER A 220 -0.86 -30.54 -15.38
C SER A 220 -1.26 -30.93 -16.82
N LYS A 221 -1.36 -32.20 -17.10
CA LYS A 221 -1.89 -32.71 -18.38
C LYS A 221 -3.41 -32.53 -18.50
N HIS A 222 -4.08 -32.34 -17.38
CA HIS A 222 -5.53 -32.38 -17.29
C HIS A 222 -6.12 -31.03 -16.90
N ASP A 223 -7.34 -30.78 -17.36
CA ASP A 223 -8.16 -29.66 -16.88
C ASP A 223 -8.58 -29.92 -15.43
N LEU A 224 -8.35 -28.92 -14.55
CA LEU A 224 -8.58 -29.07 -13.11
C LEU A 224 -10.04 -29.22 -12.71
N LEU A 225 -10.99 -28.80 -13.56
CA LEU A 225 -12.40 -28.89 -13.27
C LEU A 225 -12.97 -30.26 -13.69
N THR A 226 -12.63 -30.70 -14.90
CA THR A 226 -13.27 -31.87 -15.55
C THR A 226 -12.42 -33.14 -15.50
N GLY A 227 -11.11 -33.03 -15.25
CA GLY A 227 -10.19 -34.16 -15.29
C GLY A 227 -9.79 -34.62 -16.69
N LEU A 228 -10.41 -34.11 -17.75
CA LEU A 228 -10.05 -34.38 -19.13
C LEU A 228 -8.72 -33.74 -19.53
N PHE A 229 -8.16 -34.10 -20.68
CA PHE A 229 -6.97 -33.38 -21.17
C PHE A 229 -7.27 -31.88 -21.32
N ASN A 230 -6.33 -31.03 -20.89
CA ASN A 230 -6.38 -29.61 -21.22
C ASN A 230 -6.01 -29.40 -22.70
N LYS A 231 -6.25 -28.21 -23.25
CA LYS A 231 -5.99 -27.87 -24.65
C LYS A 231 -4.63 -28.32 -25.14
N ARG A 232 -3.59 -27.99 -24.40
CA ARG A 232 -2.20 -28.31 -24.80
C ARG A 232 -1.95 -29.81 -24.84
N SER A 233 -2.36 -30.52 -23.80
CA SER A 233 -2.15 -31.97 -23.73
C SER A 233 -3.01 -32.71 -24.75
N PHE A 234 -4.22 -32.25 -25.01
CA PHE A 234 -5.06 -32.76 -26.09
C PHE A 234 -4.34 -32.65 -27.44
N GLU A 235 -3.83 -31.46 -27.79
CA GLU A 235 -3.10 -31.24 -29.05
C GLU A 235 -1.82 -32.09 -29.12
N GLU A 236 -1.05 -32.24 -28.04
CA GLU A 236 0.14 -33.09 -27.96
C GLU A 236 -0.19 -34.58 -28.17
N GLU A 237 -1.24 -35.09 -27.52
CA GLU A 237 -1.66 -36.47 -27.64
C GLU A 237 -2.25 -36.77 -29.05
N VAL A 238 -3.04 -35.84 -29.60
CA VAL A 238 -3.54 -35.95 -30.99
C VAL A 238 -2.42 -35.97 -32.01
N GLN A 239 -1.43 -35.08 -31.88
CA GLN A 239 -0.27 -35.10 -32.79
C GLN A 239 0.52 -36.41 -32.69
N THR A 240 0.61 -36.98 -31.50
CA THR A 240 1.27 -38.27 -31.29
C THR A 240 0.47 -39.40 -31.95
N ALA A 241 -0.85 -39.39 -31.80
CA ALA A 241 -1.74 -40.39 -32.47
C ALA A 241 -1.65 -40.31 -33.99
N ILE A 242 -1.64 -39.09 -34.54
CA ILE A 242 -1.51 -38.87 -36.00
C ILE A 242 -0.16 -39.41 -36.53
N LYS A 243 0.96 -39.18 -35.81
CA LYS A 243 2.28 -39.70 -36.21
C LYS A 243 2.37 -41.22 -36.24
N ASN A 244 1.61 -41.88 -35.37
CA ASN A 244 1.62 -43.36 -35.21
C ASN A 244 0.56 -44.07 -36.06
N LYS A 245 -0.15 -43.36 -36.90
CA LYS A 245 -1.24 -43.86 -37.74
C LYS A 245 -0.78 -44.84 -38.80
N LYS A 246 -1.64 -45.82 -39.11
CA LYS A 246 -1.42 -46.75 -40.23
C LYS A 246 -2.01 -46.19 -41.53
N PRO A 247 -1.44 -46.54 -42.68
CA PRO A 247 -2.05 -46.21 -43.97
C PRO A 247 -3.54 -46.72 -44.02
N ASN A 248 -4.43 -45.89 -44.52
CA ASN A 248 -5.90 -46.17 -44.63
C ASN A 248 -6.73 -46.07 -43.33
N ASP A 249 -6.14 -45.76 -42.18
CA ASP A 249 -6.95 -45.46 -41.00
C ASP A 249 -7.65 -44.10 -41.19
N VAL A 250 -8.91 -44.01 -40.85
CA VAL A 250 -9.68 -42.76 -40.80
C VAL A 250 -9.62 -42.18 -39.40
N SER A 251 -9.52 -40.89 -39.28
CA SER A 251 -9.71 -40.23 -38.00
C SER A 251 -10.88 -39.24 -38.06
N VAL A 252 -11.50 -39.10 -36.91
CA VAL A 252 -12.64 -38.23 -36.72
C VAL A 252 -12.32 -37.26 -35.59
N LEU A 253 -12.56 -35.97 -35.82
CA LEU A 253 -12.49 -34.92 -34.81
C LEU A 253 -13.87 -34.37 -34.55
N LEU A 254 -14.31 -34.38 -33.32
CA LEU A 254 -15.52 -33.71 -32.89
C LEU A 254 -15.13 -32.45 -32.10
N ILE A 255 -15.80 -31.34 -32.38
CA ILE A 255 -15.81 -30.13 -31.57
C ILE A 255 -17.20 -29.97 -31.00
N LEU A 256 -17.29 -29.86 -29.68
CA LEU A 256 -18.56 -29.78 -28.96
C LEU A 256 -18.57 -28.48 -28.16
N ASP A 257 -19.62 -27.69 -28.28
CA ASP A 257 -19.76 -26.41 -27.62
C ASP A 257 -21.18 -26.32 -27.01
N PHE A 258 -21.24 -25.98 -25.73
CA PHE A 258 -22.51 -25.83 -25.03
C PHE A 258 -23.34 -24.69 -25.60
N ASP A 259 -24.59 -24.96 -25.87
CA ASP A 259 -25.52 -23.92 -26.29
C ASP A 259 -25.94 -23.05 -25.12
N ASN A 260 -25.72 -21.73 -25.26
CA ASN A 260 -26.13 -20.73 -24.26
C ASN A 260 -25.58 -20.96 -22.84
N PHE A 261 -24.40 -21.53 -22.66
CA PHE A 261 -23.82 -21.83 -21.36
C PHE A 261 -23.71 -20.60 -20.43
N LYS A 262 -23.51 -19.43 -21.03
CA LYS A 262 -23.56 -18.19 -20.26
C LYS A 262 -24.90 -17.99 -19.53
N HIS A 263 -26.00 -18.34 -20.17
CA HIS A 263 -27.32 -18.26 -19.54
C HIS A 263 -27.47 -19.23 -18.35
N VAL A 264 -26.85 -20.42 -18.42
CA VAL A 264 -26.80 -21.36 -17.29
C VAL A 264 -26.07 -20.71 -16.10
N ASN A 265 -24.91 -20.12 -16.35
CA ASN A 265 -24.14 -19.41 -15.30
C ASN A 265 -24.89 -18.22 -14.72
N ASP A 266 -25.51 -17.40 -15.58
CA ASP A 266 -26.21 -16.18 -15.16
C ASP A 266 -27.48 -16.50 -14.36
N HIS A 267 -28.17 -17.65 -14.65
CA HIS A 267 -29.44 -18.03 -14.02
C HIS A 267 -29.24 -18.89 -12.77
N TYR A 268 -28.35 -19.90 -12.83
CA TYR A 268 -28.15 -20.90 -11.76
C TYR A 268 -26.84 -20.66 -10.96
N GLY A 269 -26.01 -19.75 -11.41
CA GLY A 269 -24.69 -19.45 -10.77
C GLY A 269 -23.57 -20.35 -11.29
N HIS A 270 -22.34 -19.84 -11.16
CA HIS A 270 -21.13 -20.52 -11.65
C HIS A 270 -20.90 -21.90 -11.03
N GLN A 271 -21.35 -22.12 -9.79
CA GLN A 271 -21.22 -23.40 -9.12
C GLN A 271 -22.00 -24.51 -9.86
N ILE A 272 -23.24 -24.24 -10.28
CA ILE A 272 -24.06 -25.16 -11.06
C ILE A 272 -23.45 -25.34 -12.45
N GLY A 273 -22.98 -24.25 -13.09
CA GLY A 273 -22.28 -24.38 -14.37
C GLY A 273 -21.05 -25.29 -14.31
N ASP A 274 -20.25 -25.18 -13.25
CA ASP A 274 -19.10 -26.08 -13.03
C ASP A 274 -19.54 -27.56 -12.87
N GLU A 275 -20.63 -27.84 -12.14
CA GLU A 275 -21.17 -29.19 -11.99
C GLU A 275 -21.73 -29.75 -13.32
N VAL A 276 -22.32 -28.89 -14.14
CA VAL A 276 -22.78 -29.28 -15.50
C VAL A 276 -21.59 -29.67 -16.38
N LEU A 277 -20.50 -28.90 -16.36
CA LEU A 277 -19.29 -29.23 -17.12
C LEU A 277 -18.63 -30.53 -16.65
N LYS A 278 -18.62 -30.82 -15.35
CA LYS A 278 -18.16 -32.11 -14.79
C LYS A 278 -19.02 -33.26 -15.24
N ALA A 279 -20.34 -33.08 -15.15
CA ALA A 279 -21.29 -34.12 -15.61
C ALA A 279 -21.15 -34.40 -17.11
N PHE A 280 -20.96 -33.37 -17.91
CA PHE A 280 -20.73 -33.54 -19.35
C PHE A 280 -19.40 -34.26 -19.65
N ALA A 281 -18.34 -33.96 -18.93
CA ALA A 281 -17.08 -34.69 -19.05
C ALA A 281 -17.28 -36.20 -18.80
N LEU A 282 -18.08 -36.58 -17.79
CA LEU A 282 -18.41 -37.98 -17.52
C LEU A 282 -19.28 -38.63 -18.63
N ILE A 283 -20.17 -37.87 -19.26
CA ILE A 283 -20.92 -38.33 -20.43
C ILE A 283 -19.96 -38.65 -21.57
N LEU A 284 -19.02 -37.76 -21.86
CA LEU A 284 -18.01 -37.97 -22.90
C LEU A 284 -17.13 -39.20 -22.59
N GLU A 285 -16.62 -39.33 -21.35
CA GLU A 285 -15.80 -40.48 -20.97
C GLU A 285 -16.54 -41.84 -21.14
N ARG A 286 -17.87 -41.87 -20.98
CA ARG A 286 -18.68 -43.07 -21.18
C ARG A 286 -18.95 -43.35 -22.65
N ALA A 287 -19.20 -42.33 -23.46
CA ALA A 287 -19.54 -42.44 -24.85
C ALA A 287 -18.35 -42.89 -25.74
N PHE A 288 -17.12 -42.50 -25.35
CA PHE A 288 -15.94 -42.76 -26.14
C PHE A 288 -15.06 -43.90 -25.56
N ARG A 289 -14.17 -44.43 -26.40
CA ARG A 289 -13.28 -45.56 -26.04
C ARG A 289 -12.05 -45.06 -25.31
N THR A 290 -11.38 -45.91 -24.57
CA THR A 290 -10.11 -45.59 -23.87
C THR A 290 -9.00 -45.04 -24.76
N LYS A 291 -9.01 -45.37 -26.05
CA LYS A 291 -8.05 -44.88 -27.04
C LYS A 291 -8.42 -43.56 -27.67
N ASP A 292 -9.65 -43.11 -27.49
CA ASP A 292 -10.10 -41.81 -27.98
C ASP A 292 -9.59 -40.72 -27.05
N ILE A 293 -9.14 -39.61 -27.61
CA ILE A 293 -8.55 -38.52 -26.86
C ILE A 293 -9.61 -37.48 -26.61
N ILE A 294 -9.90 -37.19 -25.33
CA ILE A 294 -10.96 -36.26 -24.93
C ILE A 294 -10.32 -35.08 -24.18
N GLY A 295 -10.65 -33.88 -24.58
CA GLY A 295 -10.10 -32.65 -23.93
C GLY A 295 -11.13 -31.55 -23.79
N ARG A 296 -10.95 -30.74 -22.73
CA ARG A 296 -11.62 -29.45 -22.57
C ARG A 296 -10.70 -28.34 -23.06
N ILE A 297 -11.14 -27.63 -24.08
CA ILE A 297 -10.29 -26.70 -24.83
C ILE A 297 -10.51 -25.24 -24.42
N GLY A 298 -11.72 -24.93 -24.00
CA GLY A 298 -12.14 -23.61 -23.57
C GLY A 298 -13.13 -23.67 -22.41
N GLY A 299 -13.80 -22.56 -22.10
CA GLY A 299 -14.77 -22.47 -21.01
C GLY A 299 -15.85 -23.54 -21.07
N ASP A 300 -16.53 -23.64 -22.20
CA ASP A 300 -17.66 -24.53 -22.52
C ASP A 300 -17.40 -25.38 -23.78
N GLU A 301 -16.17 -25.36 -24.28
CA GLU A 301 -15.76 -26.04 -25.49
C GLU A 301 -14.96 -27.31 -25.18
N PHE A 302 -15.37 -28.44 -25.79
CA PHE A 302 -14.73 -29.75 -25.69
C PHE A 302 -14.34 -30.26 -27.07
N MET A 303 -13.31 -31.09 -27.12
CA MET A 303 -12.91 -31.79 -28.33
C MET A 303 -12.70 -33.27 -28.06
N VAL A 304 -13.03 -34.08 -29.05
CA VAL A 304 -12.74 -35.50 -29.04
C VAL A 304 -12.09 -35.91 -30.35
N PHE A 305 -10.93 -36.56 -30.25
CA PHE A 305 -10.26 -37.14 -31.39
C PHE A 305 -10.35 -38.66 -31.34
N MET A 306 -10.90 -39.27 -32.38
CA MET A 306 -11.05 -40.69 -32.55
C MET A 306 -10.04 -41.21 -33.59
N PRO A 307 -8.88 -41.74 -33.14
CA PRO A 307 -7.92 -42.35 -34.05
C PRO A 307 -8.38 -43.70 -34.56
N ASP A 308 -7.81 -44.17 -35.64
CA ASP A 308 -7.92 -45.55 -36.18
C ASP A 308 -9.36 -46.05 -36.31
N MET A 309 -10.20 -45.26 -36.93
CA MET A 309 -11.59 -45.67 -37.23
C MET A 309 -11.64 -46.60 -38.45
N SER A 310 -12.44 -47.60 -38.35
CA SER A 310 -12.76 -48.54 -39.47
C SER A 310 -13.77 -47.91 -40.45
N VAL A 311 -14.18 -48.72 -41.45
CA VAL A 311 -15.11 -48.29 -42.52
C VAL A 311 -16.44 -47.76 -42.00
N ASP A 312 -16.86 -48.13 -40.75
CA ASP A 312 -18.13 -47.70 -40.13
C ASP A 312 -18.00 -46.40 -39.33
N TYR A 313 -16.95 -45.58 -39.55
CA TYR A 313 -16.72 -44.35 -38.79
C TYR A 313 -17.89 -43.36 -38.87
N LEU A 314 -18.58 -43.32 -39.99
CA LEU A 314 -19.76 -42.45 -40.20
C LEU A 314 -20.90 -42.80 -39.27
N SER A 315 -21.34 -44.10 -39.28
CA SER A 315 -22.41 -44.58 -38.39
C SER A 315 -22.05 -44.41 -36.93
N ARG A 316 -20.81 -44.72 -36.55
CA ARG A 316 -20.36 -44.60 -35.16
C ARG A 316 -20.30 -43.16 -34.67
N SER A 317 -19.82 -42.20 -35.47
CA SER A 317 -19.83 -40.80 -35.10
C SER A 317 -21.24 -40.22 -34.96
N ASP A 318 -22.18 -40.68 -35.81
CA ASP A 318 -23.57 -40.24 -35.75
C ASP A 318 -24.28 -40.81 -34.51
N GLU A 319 -24.08 -42.10 -34.20
CA GLU A 319 -24.63 -42.76 -33.00
C GLU A 319 -24.14 -42.07 -31.72
N ILE A 320 -22.84 -41.87 -31.58
CA ILE A 320 -22.26 -41.19 -30.40
C ILE A 320 -22.82 -39.77 -30.27
N SER A 321 -22.89 -39.03 -31.37
CA SER A 321 -23.40 -37.66 -31.33
C SER A 321 -24.86 -37.60 -30.88
N LYS A 322 -25.73 -38.54 -31.33
CA LYS A 322 -27.10 -38.64 -30.87
C LYS A 322 -27.20 -39.02 -29.41
N GLU A 323 -26.36 -39.96 -28.95
CA GLU A 323 -26.28 -40.38 -27.55
C GLU A 323 -25.89 -39.21 -26.65
N ILE A 324 -24.86 -38.46 -27.01
CA ILE A 324 -24.40 -37.27 -26.24
C ILE A 324 -25.51 -36.22 -26.14
N LEU A 325 -26.18 -35.90 -27.27
CA LEU A 325 -27.25 -34.91 -27.30
C LEU A 325 -28.42 -35.36 -26.41
N HIS A 326 -28.78 -36.66 -26.45
CA HIS A 326 -29.84 -37.22 -25.62
C HIS A 326 -29.47 -37.20 -24.12
N GLU A 327 -28.27 -37.69 -23.75
CA GLU A 327 -27.81 -37.71 -22.37
C GLU A 327 -27.74 -36.29 -21.77
N LEU A 328 -27.38 -35.30 -22.60
CA LEU A 328 -27.31 -33.92 -22.18
C LEU A 328 -28.70 -33.28 -21.98
N ASP A 329 -29.67 -33.60 -22.86
CA ASP A 329 -31.07 -33.13 -22.75
C ASP A 329 -31.77 -33.64 -21.49
N ILE A 330 -31.49 -34.89 -21.09
CA ILE A 330 -32.07 -35.49 -19.87
C ILE A 330 -31.25 -35.22 -18.60
N LEU A 331 -30.06 -34.61 -18.72
CA LEU A 331 -29.20 -34.32 -17.58
C LEU A 331 -29.87 -33.33 -16.62
N LYS A 332 -29.78 -33.64 -15.31
CA LYS A 332 -30.23 -32.76 -14.23
C LYS A 332 -29.10 -32.52 -13.27
N VAL A 333 -28.86 -31.23 -12.99
CA VAL A 333 -27.83 -30.77 -12.03
C VAL A 333 -28.49 -29.79 -11.07
N GLY A 334 -28.73 -30.21 -9.83
CA GLY A 334 -29.51 -29.43 -8.88
C GLY A 334 -30.94 -29.16 -9.41
N THR A 335 -31.26 -27.87 -9.61
CA THR A 335 -32.54 -27.43 -10.20
C THR A 335 -32.45 -27.13 -11.70
N ALA A 336 -31.26 -27.24 -12.28
CA ALA A 336 -31.02 -26.96 -13.70
C ALA A 336 -31.23 -28.23 -14.52
N GLU A 337 -31.91 -28.12 -15.66
CA GLU A 337 -32.24 -29.21 -16.59
C GLU A 337 -32.30 -28.69 -18.03
N HIS A 338 -32.40 -29.62 -19.00
CA HIS A 338 -32.47 -29.32 -20.42
C HIS A 338 -31.25 -28.56 -20.99
N PHE A 339 -30.10 -29.21 -20.90
CA PHE A 339 -28.89 -28.68 -21.52
C PHE A 339 -28.77 -29.15 -22.96
N SER A 340 -28.15 -28.34 -23.81
CA SER A 340 -27.83 -28.74 -25.17
C SER A 340 -26.41 -28.31 -25.57
N CYS A 341 -25.89 -28.99 -26.57
CA CYS A 341 -24.66 -28.61 -27.23
C CYS A 341 -24.79 -28.69 -28.76
N SER A 342 -23.99 -27.91 -29.44
CA SER A 342 -23.80 -28.05 -30.89
C SER A 342 -22.53 -28.87 -31.13
N ILE A 343 -22.58 -29.80 -32.10
CA ILE A 343 -21.46 -30.69 -32.41
C ILE A 343 -21.05 -30.53 -33.87
N GLY A 344 -19.78 -30.23 -34.11
CA GLY A 344 -19.17 -30.25 -35.43
C GLY A 344 -18.25 -31.45 -35.59
N ILE A 345 -18.43 -32.23 -36.65
CA ILE A 345 -17.66 -33.43 -36.93
C ILE A 345 -16.84 -33.22 -38.20
N GLY A 346 -15.53 -33.33 -38.10
CA GLY A 346 -14.58 -33.34 -39.21
C GLY A 346 -14.05 -34.74 -39.44
N THR A 347 -14.09 -35.22 -40.69
CA THR A 347 -13.54 -36.54 -41.07
C THR A 347 -12.55 -36.40 -42.21
N ASP A 348 -11.46 -37.17 -42.14
CA ASP A 348 -10.46 -37.23 -43.21
C ASP A 348 -9.99 -38.68 -43.41
N ALA A 349 -10.16 -39.19 -44.62
CA ALA A 349 -9.81 -40.54 -45.01
C ALA A 349 -8.43 -40.68 -45.66
N GLY A 350 -7.57 -39.72 -45.51
CA GLY A 350 -6.29 -39.69 -46.22
C GLY A 350 -5.10 -39.17 -45.45
N ASN A 351 -4.35 -38.26 -46.04
CA ASN A 351 -3.20 -37.64 -45.42
C ASN A 351 -3.63 -36.52 -44.46
N TYR A 352 -3.48 -36.80 -43.16
CA TYR A 352 -3.91 -35.80 -42.19
C TYR A 352 -2.92 -34.69 -41.93
N ASP A 353 -3.56 -33.53 -41.86
CA ASP A 353 -3.06 -32.42 -41.04
C ASP A 353 -4.16 -32.16 -39.98
N PHE A 354 -3.81 -32.14 -38.69
CA PHE A 354 -4.71 -31.77 -37.61
C PHE A 354 -5.44 -30.46 -37.91
N GLN A 355 -4.73 -29.49 -38.49
CA GLN A 355 -5.30 -28.20 -38.88
C GLN A 355 -6.44 -28.34 -39.92
N LYS A 356 -6.32 -29.29 -40.84
CA LYS A 356 -7.36 -29.53 -41.83
C LYS A 356 -8.58 -30.17 -41.20
N LEU A 357 -8.41 -31.19 -40.37
CA LEU A 357 -9.48 -31.80 -39.58
C LEU A 357 -10.17 -30.77 -38.69
N TYR A 358 -9.43 -29.95 -38.02
CA TYR A 358 -9.95 -28.87 -37.17
C TYR A 358 -10.85 -27.93 -37.99
N LYS A 359 -10.38 -27.46 -39.15
CA LYS A 359 -11.18 -26.57 -40.01
C LYS A 359 -12.48 -27.20 -40.48
N LEU A 360 -12.50 -28.50 -40.77
CA LEU A 360 -13.71 -29.20 -41.14
C LEU A 360 -14.69 -29.30 -39.96
N ALA A 361 -14.21 -29.66 -38.78
CA ALA A 361 -15.02 -29.76 -37.58
C ALA A 361 -15.55 -28.40 -37.12
N ASP A 362 -14.74 -27.36 -37.19
CA ASP A 362 -15.10 -25.96 -36.85
C ASP A 362 -16.20 -25.44 -37.80
N LYS A 363 -16.03 -25.64 -39.13
CA LYS A 363 -17.07 -25.31 -40.12
C LYS A 363 -18.38 -26.08 -39.85
N ALA A 364 -18.27 -27.34 -39.50
CA ALA A 364 -19.42 -28.15 -39.15
C ALA A 364 -20.13 -27.69 -37.87
N LEU A 365 -19.34 -27.29 -36.85
CA LEU A 365 -19.89 -26.71 -35.63
C LEU A 365 -20.62 -25.39 -35.90
N TYR A 366 -20.05 -24.53 -36.73
CA TYR A 366 -20.71 -23.30 -37.12
C TYR A 366 -22.05 -23.57 -37.79
N GLU A 367 -22.10 -24.51 -38.74
CA GLU A 367 -23.32 -24.91 -39.42
C GLU A 367 -24.36 -25.53 -38.46
N SER A 368 -23.91 -26.30 -37.45
CA SER A 368 -24.79 -26.84 -36.40
C SER A 368 -25.46 -25.70 -35.59
N LYS A 369 -24.72 -24.67 -35.25
CA LYS A 369 -25.26 -23.48 -34.55
C LYS A 369 -26.27 -22.71 -35.40
N GLU A 370 -26.02 -22.57 -36.71
CA GLU A 370 -26.92 -21.91 -37.65
C GLU A 370 -28.22 -22.71 -37.91
N ARG A 371 -28.17 -24.06 -37.85
CA ARG A 371 -29.34 -24.93 -37.98
C ARG A 371 -30.28 -24.92 -36.76
N GLY A 372 -30.00 -24.12 -35.77
CA GLY A 372 -30.85 -23.97 -34.58
C GLY A 372 -30.28 -24.60 -33.32
N LYS A 373 -29.01 -25.04 -33.34
CA LYS A 373 -28.33 -25.63 -32.20
C LYS A 373 -28.88 -27.05 -31.84
N ALA A 374 -28.42 -27.60 -30.72
CA ALA A 374 -28.88 -28.93 -30.23
C ALA A 374 -28.85 -30.02 -31.32
N CYS A 375 -27.85 -29.99 -32.18
CA CYS A 375 -27.68 -30.92 -33.28
C CYS A 375 -26.22 -31.16 -33.61
N TYR A 376 -25.96 -32.07 -34.52
CA TYR A 376 -24.63 -32.28 -35.06
C TYR A 376 -24.62 -32.11 -36.59
N VAL A 377 -23.48 -31.65 -37.10
CA VAL A 377 -23.21 -31.56 -38.53
C VAL A 377 -21.86 -32.20 -38.80
N ARG A 378 -21.69 -32.80 -39.96
CA ARG A 378 -20.46 -33.45 -40.40
C ARG A 378 -20.00 -32.90 -41.75
N PHE A 379 -18.68 -32.66 -41.86
CA PHE A 379 -18.01 -32.42 -43.13
C PHE A 379 -16.86 -33.39 -43.34
N SER A 380 -16.73 -33.89 -44.56
CA SER A 380 -15.61 -34.74 -44.98
C SER A 380 -14.69 -33.99 -45.90
N SER A 381 -13.42 -34.39 -45.93
CA SER A 381 -12.44 -33.88 -46.91
C SER A 381 -12.84 -34.10 -48.36
N ASP A 382 -13.64 -35.11 -48.61
CA ASP A 382 -14.12 -35.49 -49.95
C ASP A 382 -15.32 -34.65 -50.46
N GLU A 383 -16.02 -33.96 -49.53
CA GLU A 383 -17.19 -33.15 -49.82
C GLU A 383 -16.87 -31.64 -49.99
N VAL A 384 -15.67 -31.21 -49.66
CA VAL A 384 -15.23 -29.82 -49.81
C VAL A 384 -14.33 -29.74 -51.05
N HIS A 385 -14.90 -29.93 -52.19
CA HIS A 385 -14.38 -29.37 -53.41
C HIS A 385 -14.97 -27.97 -53.59
N ASP A 386 -14.08 -26.98 -53.72
CA ASP A 386 -14.28 -25.50 -53.88
C ASP A 386 -15.57 -25.11 -54.56
#